data_190a8b34d3696edba5aecfd7a84dd282
#
_entry.id   190a8b34d3696edba5aecfd7a84dd282
#
_cell.length_a   1.000
_cell.length_b   1.000
_cell.length_c   1.000
_cell.angle_alpha   90.00
_cell.angle_beta   90.00
_cell.angle_gamma   90.00
#
_symmetry.space_group_name_H-M   'P 1'
#
loop_
_entity.id
_entity.type
_entity.pdbx_description
1 polymer ?
#
loop_
_entity_poly.entity_id
_entity_poly.type
_entity_poly.pdbx_seq_one_letter_code
_entity_poly.pdbx_strand_id
1 'polypeptide(L)'
;IDHFTTPNSLIYTRRIVQPIAAVKLFGKSGGTDVALLSAVDAANTSVSPRYNPVFNILRLQHDVGPGSRLGMMYSDWVSGPNANRVLGVDGRFVWRKVYTLQWQAAGSTTKHDSVHTTAPLWDIHVLRNGQFFSFRSQFTGIGDDFATKAGFIARAGQVHVNINPVLSWYGPRGRLIEELDADVVFDGIWAYRNFFHAGDARDKKLHVNFRSQLHDGWTAGVSFLVETFGYDPAYYSNLYRIEVPRPGLPSDTLPFTGTKRIYNLDYVVSVGTPKLKFISFNGVYVHGGDEDFYEWSGATLDYLSLTADIRPSQQLRIGATYLLIDHKRVTDGTRVDRVRDPRVRVEYQLTRSVVVRVIGEYRASDVDVLRDDSRTNLPLLVKDPVSGTWVRAAARSGNGVSANF
;
A
#
# COMPACT_ATOMS: atom_id res chain seq x y z
N ILE A 1 4.23 -12.64 19.52
CA ILE A 1 4.68 -12.05 18.23
C ILE A 1 5.14 -10.62 18.47
N ASP A 2 4.52 -9.87 19.37
CA ASP A 2 4.75 -8.42 19.60
C ASP A 2 6.18 -8.08 20.07
N HIS A 3 6.89 -9.02 20.68
CA HIS A 3 8.27 -8.83 21.12
C HIS A 3 9.30 -8.68 19.98
N PHE A 4 8.94 -9.04 18.74
CA PHE A 4 9.81 -8.95 17.57
C PHE A 4 9.50 -7.77 16.65
N THR A 5 8.57 -6.90 17.00
CA THR A 5 8.18 -5.78 16.12
C THR A 5 9.27 -4.72 15.99
N THR A 6 9.44 -4.23 14.78
CA THR A 6 10.31 -3.10 14.42
C THR A 6 9.50 -2.05 13.65
N PRO A 7 9.88 -0.77 13.62
CA PRO A 7 9.14 0.27 12.87
C PRO A 7 8.89 -0.11 11.41
N ASN A 8 9.91 -0.50 10.68
CA ASN A 8 9.77 -1.20 9.40
C ASN A 8 9.83 -2.71 9.67
N SER A 9 9.14 -3.50 8.90
CA SER A 9 9.04 -4.96 9.09
C SER A 9 10.36 -5.69 8.81
N LEU A 10 11.44 -5.30 9.50
CA LEU A 10 12.76 -5.95 9.37
C LEU A 10 12.78 -7.36 9.94
N ILE A 11 11.79 -7.67 10.78
CA ILE A 11 11.51 -9.02 11.30
C ILE A 11 10.09 -9.37 10.94
N TYR A 12 9.93 -10.48 10.23
CA TYR A 12 8.63 -11.03 9.83
C TYR A 12 8.68 -12.56 9.91
N THR A 13 8.28 -13.11 11.05
CA THR A 13 8.45 -14.54 11.37
C THR A 13 7.76 -15.50 10.41
N ARG A 14 6.77 -15.06 9.63
CA ARG A 14 6.15 -15.86 8.55
C ARG A 14 7.09 -16.15 7.36
N ARG A 15 8.32 -15.57 7.36
CA ARG A 15 9.37 -15.97 6.42
C ARG A 15 9.93 -17.35 6.71
N ILE A 16 9.76 -17.83 7.93
CA ILE A 16 10.00 -19.23 8.34
C ILE A 16 8.72 -19.99 7.99
N VAL A 17 8.74 -20.75 6.91
CA VAL A 17 7.53 -21.32 6.27
C VAL A 17 7.22 -22.70 6.82
N GLN A 18 8.24 -23.57 6.91
CA GLN A 18 8.11 -24.96 7.30
C GLN A 18 9.28 -25.35 8.22
N PRO A 19 9.29 -24.89 9.48
CA PRO A 19 10.39 -25.13 10.40
C PRO A 19 10.51 -26.62 10.75
N ILE A 20 11.71 -27.17 10.55
CA ILE A 20 12.07 -28.52 11.01
C ILE A 20 12.36 -28.48 12.50
N ALA A 21 13.05 -27.43 12.95
CA ALA A 21 13.36 -27.17 14.35
C ALA A 21 13.34 -25.67 14.61
N ALA A 22 12.87 -25.28 15.78
CA ALA A 22 12.89 -23.88 16.21
C ALA A 22 12.99 -23.79 17.75
N VAL A 23 13.75 -22.79 18.19
CA VAL A 23 13.84 -22.36 19.60
C VAL A 23 13.48 -20.90 19.67
N LYS A 24 12.56 -20.57 20.58
CA LYS A 24 12.13 -19.20 20.84
C LYS A 24 12.22 -18.92 22.33
N LEU A 25 12.94 -17.86 22.68
CA LEU A 25 13.02 -17.32 24.02
C LEU A 25 12.58 -15.87 24.01
N PHE A 26 11.74 -15.48 24.94
CA PHE A 26 11.34 -14.09 25.14
C PHE A 26 10.98 -13.82 26.58
N GLY A 27 11.21 -12.60 27.02
CA GLY A 27 10.88 -12.19 28.38
C GLY A 27 11.19 -10.72 28.60
N LYS A 28 10.77 -10.21 29.75
CA LYS A 28 11.02 -8.84 30.19
C LYS A 28 11.64 -8.86 31.58
N SER A 29 12.75 -8.14 31.76
CA SER A 29 13.41 -7.97 33.05
C SER A 29 14.02 -6.56 33.15
N GLY A 30 13.80 -5.87 34.26
CA GLY A 30 14.37 -4.55 34.52
C GLY A 30 14.03 -3.50 33.44
N GLY A 31 12.82 -3.53 32.88
CA GLY A 31 12.42 -2.62 31.81
C GLY A 31 12.98 -2.98 30.41
N THR A 32 13.72 -4.10 30.29
CA THR A 32 14.26 -4.59 29.02
C THR A 32 13.50 -5.81 28.55
N ASP A 33 12.94 -5.73 27.34
CA ASP A 33 12.39 -6.86 26.60
C ASP A 33 13.52 -7.52 25.80
N VAL A 34 13.63 -8.84 25.89
CA VAL A 34 14.55 -9.66 25.13
C VAL A 34 13.76 -10.68 24.35
N ALA A 35 14.01 -10.84 23.07
CA ALA A 35 13.41 -11.88 22.25
C ALA A 35 14.49 -12.48 21.32
N LEU A 36 14.60 -13.81 21.36
CA LEU A 36 15.49 -14.62 20.55
C LEU A 36 14.67 -15.67 19.79
N LEU A 37 14.91 -15.82 18.52
CA LEU A 37 14.37 -16.90 17.69
C LEU A 37 15.50 -17.47 16.85
N SER A 38 15.70 -18.79 16.94
CA SER A 38 16.55 -19.55 16.04
C SER A 38 15.73 -20.66 15.41
N ALA A 39 15.75 -20.78 14.08
CA ALA A 39 14.97 -21.78 13.37
C ALA A 39 15.72 -22.31 12.16
N VAL A 40 15.49 -23.58 11.87
CA VAL A 40 15.94 -24.28 10.66
C VAL A 40 14.70 -24.60 9.85
N ASP A 41 14.61 -24.08 8.64
CA ASP A 41 13.48 -24.30 7.73
C ASP A 41 13.76 -25.48 6.77
N ALA A 42 12.73 -26.05 6.18
CA ALA A 42 12.89 -27.14 5.25
C ALA A 42 13.58 -26.70 3.94
N ALA A 43 14.42 -27.53 3.35
CA ALA A 43 15.21 -27.19 2.17
C ALA A 43 14.36 -26.81 0.95
N ASN A 44 13.16 -27.37 0.82
CA ASN A 44 12.21 -27.01 -0.25
C ASN A 44 11.67 -25.58 -0.17
N THR A 45 11.84 -24.90 0.96
CA THR A 45 11.47 -23.46 1.12
C THR A 45 12.60 -22.52 0.67
N SER A 46 13.77 -23.06 0.34
CA SER A 46 14.94 -22.30 -0.10
C SER A 46 14.98 -22.16 -1.62
N VAL A 47 15.58 -21.08 -2.09
CA VAL A 47 15.94 -20.87 -3.50
C VAL A 47 16.89 -21.98 -4.00
N SER A 48 17.69 -22.55 -3.09
CA SER A 48 18.57 -23.70 -3.35
C SER A 48 18.10 -24.89 -2.54
N PRO A 49 17.33 -25.83 -3.09
CA PRO A 49 16.71 -26.94 -2.35
C PRO A 49 17.71 -27.95 -1.77
N ARG A 50 19.01 -27.71 -1.90
CA ARG A 50 20.08 -28.49 -1.27
C ARG A 50 20.35 -28.12 0.20
N TYR A 51 19.93 -26.94 0.62
CA TYR A 51 20.31 -26.38 1.91
C TYR A 51 19.07 -25.99 2.73
N ASN A 52 19.04 -26.37 3.96
CA ASN A 52 18.06 -25.93 4.92
C ASN A 52 18.34 -24.48 5.33
N PRO A 53 17.44 -23.52 5.10
CA PRO A 53 17.65 -22.16 5.56
C PRO A 53 17.68 -22.08 7.08
N VAL A 54 18.66 -21.38 7.63
CA VAL A 54 18.79 -21.11 9.05
C VAL A 54 18.48 -19.64 9.30
N PHE A 55 17.64 -19.37 10.26
CA PHE A 55 17.26 -18.05 10.73
C PHE A 55 17.69 -17.85 12.18
N ASN A 56 18.40 -16.76 12.46
CA ASN A 56 18.67 -16.31 13.82
C ASN A 56 18.20 -14.88 13.95
N ILE A 57 17.38 -14.58 14.93
CA ILE A 57 16.75 -13.28 15.15
C ILE A 57 16.90 -12.91 16.62
N LEU A 58 17.47 -11.74 16.88
CA LEU A 58 17.58 -11.13 18.19
C LEU A 58 16.89 -9.78 18.18
N ARG A 59 16.07 -9.52 19.19
CA ARG A 59 15.43 -8.23 19.43
C ARG A 59 15.60 -7.85 20.89
N LEU A 60 16.12 -6.65 21.11
CA LEU A 60 16.23 -6.03 22.43
C LEU A 60 15.45 -4.72 22.42
N GLN A 61 14.70 -4.44 23.46
CA GLN A 61 14.04 -3.15 23.67
C GLN A 61 14.14 -2.74 25.13
N HIS A 62 14.46 -1.48 25.38
CA HIS A 62 14.56 -0.93 26.73
C HIS A 62 13.64 0.28 26.88
N ASP A 63 12.85 0.29 27.93
CA ASP A 63 11.98 1.40 28.30
C ASP A 63 12.84 2.53 28.89
N VAL A 64 12.83 3.70 28.25
CA VAL A 64 13.59 4.89 28.70
C VAL A 64 12.72 5.98 29.29
N GLY A 65 11.44 5.71 29.44
CA GLY A 65 10.45 6.63 30.04
C GLY A 65 9.02 6.28 29.62
N PRO A 66 8.03 7.00 30.12
CA PRO A 66 6.62 6.73 29.84
C PRO A 66 6.31 6.79 28.34
N GLY A 67 6.02 5.64 27.74
CA GLY A 67 5.76 5.49 26.32
C GLY A 67 6.99 5.63 25.41
N SER A 68 8.20 5.77 25.99
CA SER A 68 9.47 5.97 25.29
C SER A 68 10.34 4.71 25.41
N ARG A 69 10.99 4.32 24.32
CA ARG A 69 11.82 3.13 24.26
C ARG A 69 12.93 3.24 23.24
N LEU A 70 14.00 2.53 23.46
CA LEU A 70 15.09 2.27 22.51
C LEU A 70 15.12 0.79 22.17
N GLY A 71 15.48 0.48 20.95
CA GLY A 71 15.55 -0.90 20.48
C GLY A 71 16.77 -1.18 19.62
N MET A 72 17.16 -2.44 19.59
CA MET A 72 18.17 -2.99 18.71
C MET A 72 17.69 -4.33 18.17
N MET A 73 17.96 -4.59 16.90
CA MET A 73 17.66 -5.87 16.29
C MET A 73 18.84 -6.40 15.48
N TYR A 74 18.97 -7.70 15.46
CA TYR A 74 19.83 -8.42 14.55
C TYR A 74 19.06 -9.58 13.92
N SER A 75 19.22 -9.77 12.63
CA SER A 75 18.74 -10.97 11.94
C SER A 75 19.80 -11.52 11.01
N ASP A 76 19.92 -12.84 10.99
CA ASP A 76 20.82 -13.61 10.15
C ASP A 76 20.01 -14.71 9.45
N TRP A 77 20.11 -14.76 8.14
CA TRP A 77 19.57 -15.82 7.29
C TRP A 77 20.72 -16.42 6.49
N VAL A 78 20.85 -17.72 6.55
CA VAL A 78 21.91 -18.46 5.84
C VAL A 78 21.31 -19.65 5.12
N SER A 79 21.63 -19.83 3.84
CA SER A 79 21.25 -20.99 3.05
C SER A 79 22.38 -21.36 2.09
N GLY A 80 23.21 -22.34 2.51
CA GLY A 80 24.44 -22.71 1.80
C GLY A 80 25.41 -21.55 1.63
N PRO A 81 25.81 -21.19 0.38
CA PRO A 81 26.72 -20.07 0.13
C PRO A 81 26.09 -18.70 0.29
N ASN A 82 24.76 -18.64 0.40
CA ASN A 82 23.98 -17.41 0.45
C ASN A 82 23.69 -17.00 1.88
N ALA A 83 23.78 -15.72 2.17
CA ALA A 83 23.48 -15.16 3.48
C ALA A 83 22.90 -13.76 3.38
N ASN A 84 22.05 -13.39 4.34
CA ASN A 84 21.58 -12.02 4.51
C ASN A 84 21.59 -11.69 6.00
N ARG A 85 22.26 -10.59 6.35
CA ARG A 85 22.39 -10.09 7.72
C ARG A 85 21.87 -8.68 7.80
N VAL A 86 21.06 -8.40 8.81
CA VAL A 86 20.53 -7.07 9.08
C VAL A 86 20.80 -6.72 10.54
N LEU A 87 21.44 -5.57 10.74
CA LEU A 87 21.58 -4.96 12.05
C LEU A 87 20.83 -3.63 12.04
N GLY A 88 20.02 -3.39 13.05
CA GLY A 88 19.24 -2.17 13.16
C GLY A 88 19.08 -1.68 14.60
N VAL A 89 18.92 -0.39 14.72
CA VAL A 89 18.56 0.32 15.96
C VAL A 89 17.33 1.18 15.71
N ASP A 90 16.52 1.34 16.72
CA ASP A 90 15.29 2.14 16.63
C ASP A 90 14.97 2.81 17.97
N GLY A 91 14.14 3.82 17.91
CA GLY A 91 13.68 4.51 19.09
C GLY A 91 12.29 5.12 18.90
N ARG A 92 11.60 5.24 20.02
CA ARG A 92 10.35 5.98 20.12
C ARG A 92 10.42 6.83 21.39
N PHE A 93 10.23 8.14 21.22
CA PHE A 93 10.24 9.10 22.31
C PHE A 93 8.91 9.84 22.34
N VAL A 94 8.29 9.89 23.50
CA VAL A 94 7.06 10.65 23.74
C VAL A 94 7.34 11.75 24.75
N TRP A 95 7.04 13.00 24.40
CA TRP A 95 7.18 14.11 25.34
C TRP A 95 5.94 15.01 25.34
N ARG A 96 5.67 15.63 26.47
CA ARG A 96 4.48 16.44 26.70
C ARG A 96 3.16 15.75 26.31
N LYS A 97 3.14 14.41 26.24
CA LYS A 97 2.00 13.55 25.85
C LYS A 97 1.44 13.79 24.43
N VAL A 98 1.90 14.80 23.70
CA VAL A 98 1.40 15.16 22.37
C VAL A 98 2.42 14.98 21.26
N TYR A 99 3.71 14.98 21.57
CA TYR A 99 4.77 14.78 20.58
C TYR A 99 5.30 13.36 20.61
N THR A 100 5.51 12.78 19.46
CA THR A 100 6.19 11.49 19.31
C THR A 100 7.23 11.61 18.21
N LEU A 101 8.45 11.22 18.52
CA LEU A 101 9.50 10.92 17.55
C LEU A 101 9.68 9.41 17.51
N GLN A 102 9.56 8.82 16.33
CA GLN A 102 9.92 7.43 16.06
C GLN A 102 10.97 7.42 14.98
N TRP A 103 12.00 6.60 15.16
CA TRP A 103 13.08 6.50 14.17
C TRP A 103 13.62 5.08 14.12
N GLN A 104 14.23 4.73 12.99
CA GLN A 104 14.96 3.49 12.78
C GLN A 104 16.13 3.75 11.84
N ALA A 105 17.26 3.13 12.14
CA ALA A 105 18.40 3.03 11.24
C ALA A 105 18.84 1.57 11.16
N ALA A 106 19.11 1.07 9.97
CA ALA A 106 19.55 -0.30 9.76
C ALA A 106 20.51 -0.42 8.58
N GLY A 107 21.39 -1.40 8.65
CA GLY A 107 22.22 -1.83 7.54
C GLY A 107 21.94 -3.29 7.20
N SER A 108 21.87 -3.61 5.92
CA SER A 108 21.80 -4.98 5.43
C SER A 108 23.07 -5.35 4.66
N THR A 109 23.54 -6.57 4.83
CA THR A 109 24.58 -7.18 3.99
C THR A 109 24.04 -8.46 3.41
N THR A 110 24.03 -8.57 2.08
CA THR A 110 23.57 -9.75 1.35
C THR A 110 24.74 -10.36 0.60
N LYS A 111 24.95 -11.65 0.78
CA LYS A 111 25.86 -12.47 0.00
C LYS A 111 25.04 -13.41 -0.88
N HIS A 112 25.23 -13.34 -2.18
CA HIS A 112 24.68 -14.27 -3.15
C HIS A 112 25.83 -14.83 -3.98
N ASP A 113 26.16 -16.08 -3.74
CA ASP A 113 27.37 -16.74 -4.25
C ASP A 113 28.65 -15.94 -3.94
N SER A 114 29.26 -15.32 -4.94
CA SER A 114 30.46 -14.48 -4.81
C SER A 114 30.17 -12.99 -4.71
N VAL A 115 28.93 -12.57 -4.91
CA VAL A 115 28.53 -11.16 -4.90
C VAL A 115 28.13 -10.74 -3.50
N HIS A 116 28.69 -9.61 -3.05
CA HIS A 116 28.34 -8.98 -1.78
C HIS A 116 27.74 -7.60 -2.02
N THR A 117 26.58 -7.34 -1.44
CA THR A 117 25.95 -6.02 -1.45
C THR A 117 25.68 -5.56 -0.04
N THR A 118 25.81 -4.25 0.20
CA THR A 118 25.50 -3.61 1.48
C THR A 118 24.69 -2.37 1.22
N ALA A 119 23.62 -2.19 1.97
CA ALA A 119 22.75 -1.04 1.80
C ALA A 119 22.14 -0.58 3.13
N PRO A 120 21.87 0.74 3.29
CA PRO A 120 21.25 1.31 4.47
C PRO A 120 19.72 1.39 4.34
N LEU A 121 19.07 1.45 5.50
CA LEU A 121 17.69 1.91 5.69
C LEU A 121 17.70 2.95 6.82
N TRP A 122 16.97 4.03 6.62
CA TRP A 122 16.67 5.01 7.65
C TRP A 122 15.20 5.43 7.57
N ASP A 123 14.61 5.70 8.72
CA ASP A 123 13.20 6.03 8.86
C ASP A 123 13.01 6.98 10.04
N ILE A 124 12.29 8.08 9.83
CA ILE A 124 12.03 9.11 10.84
C ILE A 124 10.57 9.54 10.72
N HIS A 125 9.83 9.41 11.82
CA HIS A 125 8.47 9.91 11.94
C HIS A 125 8.40 10.93 13.06
N VAL A 126 7.82 12.07 12.78
CA VAL A 126 7.49 13.09 13.79
C VAL A 126 5.98 13.28 13.81
N LEU A 127 5.39 13.12 14.98
CA LEU A 127 3.97 13.28 15.18
C LEU A 127 3.71 14.30 16.27
N ARG A 128 2.72 15.15 16.06
CA ARG A 128 2.09 15.96 17.08
C ARG A 128 0.58 15.71 17.07
N ASN A 129 0.05 15.24 18.16
CA ASN A 129 -1.39 15.04 18.36
C ASN A 129 -1.91 16.13 19.29
N GLY A 130 -2.35 17.24 18.74
CA GLY A 130 -2.95 18.34 19.47
C GLY A 130 -4.42 18.51 19.11
N GLN A 131 -5.17 19.23 19.93
CA GLN A 131 -6.60 19.43 19.73
C GLN A 131 -6.89 20.25 18.45
N PHE A 132 -6.22 21.40 18.29
CA PHE A 132 -6.47 22.34 17.19
C PHE A 132 -5.46 22.22 16.05
N PHE A 133 -4.30 21.68 16.33
CA PHE A 133 -3.25 21.45 15.35
C PHE A 133 -2.61 20.11 15.60
N SER A 134 -2.61 19.27 14.59
CA SER A 134 -1.90 18.01 14.51
C SER A 134 -0.90 18.03 13.36
N PHE A 135 0.14 17.26 13.47
CA PHE A 135 1.18 17.17 12.45
C PHE A 135 1.69 15.74 12.37
N ARG A 136 1.79 15.22 11.18
CA ARG A 136 2.43 13.93 10.90
C ARG A 136 3.44 14.11 9.80
N SER A 137 4.67 13.63 10.02
CA SER A 137 5.65 13.55 8.95
C SER A 137 6.35 12.21 8.98
N GLN A 138 6.72 11.73 7.80
CA GLN A 138 7.48 10.52 7.59
C GLN A 138 8.57 10.80 6.56
N PHE A 139 9.78 10.35 6.87
CA PHE A 139 10.94 10.38 5.99
C PHE A 139 11.57 9.01 6.03
N THR A 140 11.42 8.23 4.95
CA THR A 140 11.93 6.85 4.88
C THR A 140 12.84 6.72 3.67
N GLY A 141 14.08 6.28 3.88
CA GLY A 141 15.02 5.99 2.82
C GLY A 141 15.47 4.53 2.88
N ILE A 142 15.36 3.83 1.77
CA ILE A 142 15.74 2.42 1.63
C ILE A 142 16.69 2.31 0.44
N GLY A 143 17.96 1.96 0.70
CA GLY A 143 18.98 1.82 -0.34
C GLY A 143 18.60 0.79 -1.40
N ASP A 144 19.16 0.93 -2.61
CA ASP A 144 18.81 0.09 -3.77
C ASP A 144 18.97 -1.41 -3.50
N ASP A 145 20.06 -1.79 -2.82
CA ASP A 145 20.38 -3.18 -2.53
C ASP A 145 19.97 -3.63 -1.13
N PHE A 146 19.15 -2.84 -0.42
CA PHE A 146 18.67 -3.22 0.90
C PHE A 146 17.75 -4.42 0.82
N ALA A 147 18.07 -5.46 1.57
CA ALA A 147 17.27 -6.68 1.64
C ALA A 147 17.19 -7.21 3.06
N THR A 148 16.08 -7.82 3.42
CA THR A 148 15.89 -8.58 4.65
C THR A 148 15.18 -9.88 4.35
N LYS A 149 15.88 -11.01 4.49
CA LYS A 149 15.34 -12.37 4.28
C LYS A 149 14.50 -12.83 5.45
N ALA A 150 14.77 -12.34 6.65
CA ALA A 150 13.98 -12.59 7.86
C ALA A 150 12.85 -11.56 8.07
N GLY A 151 12.69 -10.59 7.15
CA GLY A 151 11.72 -9.53 7.20
C GLY A 151 10.95 -9.35 5.89
N PHE A 152 10.29 -8.20 5.77
CA PHE A 152 9.55 -7.81 4.58
C PHE A 152 9.75 -6.33 4.28
N ILE A 153 10.36 -6.04 3.15
CA ILE A 153 10.43 -4.72 2.54
C ILE A 153 9.71 -4.79 1.19
N ALA A 154 8.67 -4.01 1.04
CA ALA A 154 7.86 -4.03 -0.18
C ALA A 154 8.66 -3.53 -1.40
N ARG A 155 9.47 -2.49 -1.22
CA ARG A 155 10.28 -1.90 -2.27
C ARG A 155 11.53 -1.24 -1.69
N ALA A 156 12.67 -1.57 -2.22
CA ALA A 156 13.95 -0.89 -1.99
C ALA A 156 14.23 0.14 -3.09
N GLY A 157 15.31 0.89 -2.97
CA GLY A 157 15.76 1.86 -3.97
C GLY A 157 14.97 3.16 -3.99
N GLN A 158 14.37 3.56 -2.86
CA GLN A 158 13.54 4.76 -2.82
C GLN A 158 13.67 5.56 -1.53
N VAL A 159 13.40 6.86 -1.64
CA VAL A 159 13.13 7.74 -0.51
C VAL A 159 11.67 8.20 -0.62
N HIS A 160 10.94 8.05 0.46
CA HIS A 160 9.56 8.51 0.62
C HIS A 160 9.49 9.63 1.66
N VAL A 161 8.92 10.76 1.29
CA VAL A 161 8.66 11.90 2.15
C VAL A 161 7.17 12.16 2.19
N ASN A 162 6.60 12.15 3.36
CA ASN A 162 5.19 12.52 3.59
C ASN A 162 5.12 13.54 4.73
N ILE A 163 4.39 14.64 4.51
CA ILE A 163 4.18 15.70 5.48
C ILE A 163 2.70 16.08 5.47
N ASN A 164 2.04 15.98 6.61
CA ASN A 164 0.61 16.22 6.74
C ASN A 164 0.29 17.07 7.99
N PRO A 165 0.28 18.41 7.89
CA PRO A 165 -0.34 19.27 8.88
C PRO A 165 -1.87 19.22 8.81
N VAL A 166 -2.51 19.23 9.96
CA VAL A 166 -3.98 19.21 10.13
C VAL A 166 -4.38 20.34 11.08
N LEU A 167 -5.33 21.13 10.68
CA LEU A 167 -6.00 22.15 11.51
C LEU A 167 -7.43 21.68 11.80
N SER A 168 -7.79 21.67 13.07
CA SER A 168 -9.12 21.28 13.55
C SER A 168 -9.81 22.43 14.25
N TRP A 169 -11.05 22.66 13.89
CA TRP A 169 -11.93 23.64 14.55
C TRP A 169 -13.13 22.92 15.14
N TYR A 170 -13.50 23.29 16.33
CA TYR A 170 -14.64 22.73 17.05
C TYR A 170 -15.69 23.77 17.27
N GLY A 171 -16.88 23.56 16.73
CA GLY A 171 -18.05 24.36 16.94
C GLY A 171 -18.86 23.95 18.19
N PRO A 172 -19.80 24.77 18.64
CA PRO A 172 -20.73 24.38 19.69
C PRO A 172 -21.61 23.22 19.23
N ARG A 173 -21.90 22.29 20.13
CA ARG A 173 -22.84 21.18 19.88
C ARG A 173 -24.19 21.66 19.39
N GLY A 174 -24.77 20.98 18.42
CA GLY A 174 -26.07 21.31 17.84
C GLY A 174 -26.03 22.38 16.75
N ARG A 175 -24.84 22.91 16.39
CA ARG A 175 -24.69 23.70 15.17
C ARG A 175 -24.48 22.80 13.95
N LEU A 176 -24.73 23.37 12.76
CA LEU A 176 -24.59 22.64 11.51
C LEU A 176 -23.21 21.98 11.37
N ILE A 177 -22.14 22.67 11.71
CA ILE A 177 -20.76 22.16 11.73
C ILE A 177 -20.30 22.07 13.19
N GLU A 178 -20.06 20.86 13.69
CA GLU A 178 -19.56 20.58 15.02
C GLU A 178 -18.03 20.41 15.04
N GLU A 179 -17.45 19.91 13.94
CA GLU A 179 -16.00 19.80 13.74
C GLU A 179 -15.68 20.06 12.27
N LEU A 180 -14.60 20.77 12.01
CA LEU A 180 -14.02 20.96 10.69
C LEU A 180 -12.52 20.71 10.74
N ASP A 181 -12.05 19.74 9.98
CA ASP A 181 -10.64 19.49 9.73
C ASP A 181 -10.26 20.00 8.35
N ALA A 182 -9.17 20.76 8.28
CA ALA A 182 -8.48 21.08 7.04
C ALA A 182 -7.06 20.55 7.11
N ASP A 183 -6.66 19.74 6.14
CA ASP A 183 -5.32 19.23 6.08
C ASP A 183 -4.73 19.34 4.67
N VAL A 184 -3.41 19.44 4.65
CA VAL A 184 -2.62 19.39 3.42
C VAL A 184 -1.67 18.20 3.52
N VAL A 185 -1.64 17.39 2.46
CA VAL A 185 -0.67 16.29 2.35
C VAL A 185 0.33 16.64 1.26
N PHE A 186 1.60 16.72 1.64
CA PHE A 186 2.72 16.71 0.71
C PHE A 186 3.32 15.31 0.72
N ASP A 187 3.33 14.65 -0.43
CA ASP A 187 3.88 13.31 -0.57
C ASP A 187 4.81 13.26 -1.79
N GLY A 188 5.96 12.62 -1.62
CA GLY A 188 6.93 12.51 -2.71
C GLY A 188 7.76 11.24 -2.60
N ILE A 189 8.01 10.61 -3.75
CA ILE A 189 8.85 9.41 -3.86
C ILE A 189 9.98 9.69 -4.84
N TRP A 190 11.22 9.49 -4.41
CA TRP A 190 12.44 9.62 -5.20
C TRP A 190 13.13 8.27 -5.34
N ALA A 191 13.84 8.06 -6.44
CA ALA A 191 14.87 7.03 -6.45
C ALA A 191 15.94 7.37 -5.41
N TYR A 192 16.39 6.38 -4.62
CA TYR A 192 17.30 6.58 -3.47
C TYR A 192 18.55 7.37 -3.87
N ARG A 193 19.17 6.99 -4.99
CA ARG A 193 20.37 7.67 -5.50
C ARG A 193 20.13 9.12 -5.91
N ASN A 194 18.94 9.42 -6.44
CA ASN A 194 18.61 10.73 -6.97
C ASN A 194 18.25 11.74 -5.87
N PHE A 195 17.72 11.28 -4.75
CA PHE A 195 17.26 12.14 -3.65
C PHE A 195 18.39 13.06 -3.13
N PHE A 196 19.57 12.49 -2.87
CA PHE A 196 20.72 13.25 -2.34
C PHE A 196 21.44 14.10 -3.40
N HIS A 197 21.06 14.00 -4.66
CA HIS A 197 21.63 14.74 -5.79
C HIS A 197 20.63 15.73 -6.41
N ALA A 198 19.62 16.13 -5.65
CA ALA A 198 18.53 17.02 -6.07
C ALA A 198 17.81 16.55 -7.37
N GLY A 199 17.77 15.23 -7.59
CA GLY A 199 17.03 14.65 -8.70
C GLY A 199 15.53 14.84 -8.54
N ASP A 200 14.81 14.84 -9.66
CA ASP A 200 13.36 14.98 -9.65
C ASP A 200 12.67 13.79 -8.97
N ALA A 201 11.60 14.06 -8.21
CA ALA A 201 10.80 13.01 -7.62
C ALA A 201 10.06 12.22 -8.71
N ARG A 202 10.02 10.89 -8.54
CA ARG A 202 9.23 10.04 -9.42
C ARG A 202 7.74 10.36 -9.26
N ASP A 203 7.26 10.37 -8.02
CA ASP A 203 5.87 10.66 -7.70
C ASP A 203 5.82 11.89 -6.80
N LYS A 204 4.90 12.80 -7.07
CA LYS A 204 4.64 14.01 -6.27
C LYS A 204 3.15 14.16 -6.10
N LYS A 205 2.71 14.42 -4.88
CA LYS A 205 1.31 14.60 -4.54
C LYS A 205 1.12 15.77 -3.61
N LEU A 206 0.13 16.57 -3.92
CA LEU A 206 -0.38 17.62 -3.05
C LEU A 206 -1.88 17.41 -2.92
N HIS A 207 -2.33 17.03 -1.73
CA HIS A 207 -3.75 16.90 -1.45
C HIS A 207 -4.17 17.98 -0.47
N VAL A 208 -5.30 18.61 -0.74
CA VAL A 208 -5.96 19.56 0.17
C VAL A 208 -7.30 18.97 0.53
N ASN A 209 -7.48 18.68 1.80
CA ASN A 209 -8.65 17.96 2.30
C ASN A 209 -9.42 18.81 3.30
N PHE A 210 -10.73 18.81 3.16
CA PHE A 210 -11.67 19.37 4.13
C PHE A 210 -12.64 18.28 4.56
N ARG A 211 -12.72 18.02 5.84
CA ARG A 211 -13.64 17.04 6.42
C ARG A 211 -14.42 17.70 7.54
N SER A 212 -15.70 17.50 7.56
CA SER A 212 -16.57 18.05 8.60
C SER A 212 -17.42 16.97 9.25
N GLN A 213 -17.53 17.07 10.56
CA GLN A 213 -18.59 16.44 11.32
C GLN A 213 -19.71 17.45 11.49
N LEU A 214 -20.87 17.10 10.98
CA LEU A 214 -22.06 17.91 10.97
C LEU A 214 -22.97 17.50 12.15
N HIS A 215 -24.02 18.30 12.36
CA HIS A 215 -25.04 18.02 13.34
C HIS A 215 -25.59 16.59 13.25
N ASP A 216 -25.93 16.01 14.38
CA ASP A 216 -26.45 14.63 14.51
C ASP A 216 -25.50 13.53 13.97
N GLY A 217 -24.19 13.84 13.81
CA GLY A 217 -23.19 12.86 13.39
C GLY A 217 -23.13 12.58 11.88
N TRP A 218 -23.72 13.45 11.05
CA TRP A 218 -23.44 13.44 9.62
C TRP A 218 -21.99 13.83 9.34
N THR A 219 -21.45 13.34 8.26
CA THR A 219 -20.09 13.71 7.81
C THR A 219 -20.12 14.14 6.35
N ALA A 220 -19.31 15.13 6.02
CA ALA A 220 -19.09 15.57 4.65
C ALA A 220 -17.61 15.87 4.45
N GLY A 221 -17.09 15.60 3.26
CA GLY A 221 -15.71 15.89 2.90
C GLY A 221 -15.56 16.26 1.44
N VAL A 222 -14.59 17.14 1.18
CA VAL A 222 -14.13 17.51 -0.17
C VAL A 222 -12.62 17.49 -0.18
N SER A 223 -12.02 16.91 -1.22
CA SER A 223 -10.58 16.92 -1.42
C SER A 223 -10.24 17.33 -2.85
N PHE A 224 -9.10 18.01 -3.00
CA PHE A 224 -8.46 18.32 -4.27
C PHE A 224 -7.09 17.65 -4.29
N LEU A 225 -6.85 16.82 -5.31
CA LEU A 225 -5.65 16.02 -5.45
C LEU A 225 -4.90 16.49 -6.70
N VAL A 226 -3.71 17.05 -6.48
CA VAL A 226 -2.79 17.41 -7.57
C VAL A 226 -1.62 16.46 -7.52
N GLU A 227 -1.50 15.61 -8.52
CA GLU A 227 -0.52 14.54 -8.52
C GLU A 227 0.30 14.50 -9.80
N THR A 228 1.51 13.98 -9.72
CA THR A 228 2.31 13.65 -10.89
C THR A 228 3.05 12.35 -10.68
N PHE A 229 3.07 11.53 -11.73
CA PHE A 229 3.73 10.23 -11.71
C PHE A 229 4.77 10.13 -12.83
N GLY A 230 5.97 9.75 -12.48
CA GLY A 230 7.07 9.55 -13.43
C GLY A 230 7.14 8.09 -13.88
N TYR A 231 7.45 7.88 -15.17
CA TYR A 231 7.64 6.55 -15.72
C TYR A 231 8.69 5.75 -14.96
N ASP A 232 8.34 4.49 -14.64
CA ASP A 232 9.24 3.55 -13.97
C ASP A 232 9.73 2.45 -14.95
N PRO A 233 10.90 2.61 -15.57
CA PRO A 233 11.42 1.62 -16.51
C PRO A 233 11.70 0.26 -15.87
N ALA A 234 12.01 0.21 -14.57
CA ALA A 234 12.26 -1.05 -13.88
C ALA A 234 10.99 -1.92 -13.79
N TYR A 235 9.82 -1.29 -13.79
CA TYR A 235 8.55 -1.99 -13.76
C TYR A 235 8.05 -2.34 -15.17
N TYR A 236 8.04 -1.37 -16.09
CA TYR A 236 7.36 -1.50 -17.38
C TYR A 236 8.22 -2.08 -18.51
N SER A 237 9.54 -1.91 -18.50
CA SER A 237 10.41 -2.32 -19.63
C SER A 237 10.36 -3.80 -19.97
N ASN A 238 10.02 -4.64 -18.98
CA ASN A 238 9.90 -6.08 -19.15
C ASN A 238 8.45 -6.58 -19.31
N LEU A 239 7.45 -5.69 -19.12
CA LEU A 239 6.04 -6.04 -19.22
C LEU A 239 5.52 -5.90 -20.65
N TYR A 240 5.95 -4.84 -21.35
CA TYR A 240 5.38 -4.44 -22.62
C TYR A 240 6.41 -4.24 -23.72
N ARG A 241 5.96 -4.48 -24.94
CA ARG A 241 6.56 -3.98 -26.18
C ARG A 241 5.49 -3.32 -27.05
N ILE A 242 5.88 -2.48 -27.98
CA ILE A 242 4.98 -1.85 -28.95
C ILE A 242 5.06 -2.65 -30.25
N GLU A 243 3.91 -3.03 -30.81
CA GLU A 243 3.81 -3.65 -32.11
C GLU A 243 3.84 -2.61 -33.21
N VAL A 244 4.76 -2.78 -34.17
CA VAL A 244 4.85 -1.91 -35.37
C VAL A 244 4.39 -2.71 -36.58
N PRO A 245 3.19 -2.47 -37.11
CA PRO A 245 2.71 -3.16 -38.30
C PRO A 245 3.61 -2.89 -39.51
N ARG A 246 3.91 -3.97 -40.29
CA ARG A 246 4.62 -3.89 -41.57
C ARG A 246 3.74 -4.47 -42.66
N PRO A 247 3.34 -3.68 -43.68
CA PRO A 247 2.56 -4.20 -44.79
C PRO A 247 3.24 -5.40 -45.49
N GLY A 248 2.58 -6.55 -45.51
CA GLY A 248 3.07 -7.75 -46.17
C GLY A 248 4.23 -8.48 -45.49
N LEU A 249 4.65 -8.07 -44.30
CA LEU A 249 5.71 -8.67 -43.49
C LEU A 249 5.23 -8.90 -42.05
N PRO A 250 5.89 -9.77 -41.28
CA PRO A 250 5.66 -9.87 -39.84
C PRO A 250 5.88 -8.51 -39.15
N SER A 251 5.03 -8.19 -38.19
CA SER A 251 5.17 -6.96 -37.40
C SER A 251 6.54 -6.88 -36.70
N ASP A 252 7.11 -5.69 -36.64
CA ASP A 252 8.30 -5.38 -35.82
C ASP A 252 7.91 -5.04 -34.40
N THR A 253 8.87 -4.93 -33.49
CA THR A 253 8.64 -4.55 -32.09
C THR A 253 9.57 -3.45 -31.63
N LEU A 254 9.02 -2.47 -30.91
CA LEU A 254 9.79 -1.44 -30.24
C LEU A 254 9.71 -1.59 -28.70
N PRO A 255 10.73 -1.13 -27.97
CA PRO A 255 10.66 -1.03 -26.53
C PRO A 255 9.53 -0.10 -26.10
N PHE A 256 8.78 -0.49 -25.05
CA PHE A 256 7.82 0.39 -24.41
C PHE A 256 8.55 1.37 -23.49
N THR A 257 8.37 2.64 -23.67
CA THR A 257 8.99 3.71 -22.88
C THR A 257 7.97 4.58 -22.14
N GLY A 258 6.67 4.34 -22.33
CA GLY A 258 5.59 5.02 -21.63
C GLY A 258 5.58 6.55 -21.74
N THR A 259 4.58 7.16 -21.19
CA THR A 259 4.52 8.62 -20.99
C THR A 259 5.52 9.01 -19.91
N LYS A 260 6.44 9.95 -20.20
CA LYS A 260 7.53 10.30 -19.27
C LYS A 260 7.02 10.77 -17.91
N ARG A 261 5.93 11.55 -17.89
CA ARG A 261 5.27 12.04 -16.67
C ARG A 261 3.79 12.27 -16.93
N ILE A 262 2.96 11.72 -16.05
CA ILE A 262 1.52 11.92 -16.04
C ILE A 262 1.19 12.99 -15.01
N TYR A 263 0.24 13.86 -15.31
CA TYR A 263 -0.22 14.94 -14.44
C TYR A 263 -1.71 14.75 -14.19
N ASN A 264 -2.10 14.70 -12.94
CA ASN A 264 -3.45 14.44 -12.48
C ASN A 264 -4.00 15.60 -11.67
N LEU A 265 -5.28 15.83 -11.84
CA LEU A 265 -6.08 16.72 -10.99
C LEU A 265 -7.43 16.05 -10.75
N ASP A 266 -7.64 15.61 -9.52
CA ASP A 266 -8.85 14.95 -9.10
C ASP A 266 -9.55 15.71 -7.99
N TYR A 267 -10.85 15.54 -7.90
CA TYR A 267 -11.62 15.95 -6.74
C TYR A 267 -12.39 14.79 -6.16
N VAL A 268 -12.47 14.79 -4.84
CA VAL A 268 -13.18 13.78 -4.06
C VAL A 268 -14.30 14.44 -3.32
N VAL A 269 -15.47 13.82 -3.35
CA VAL A 269 -16.61 14.20 -2.49
C VAL A 269 -16.99 12.98 -1.67
N SER A 270 -17.18 13.18 -0.37
CA SER A 270 -17.63 12.14 0.54
C SER A 270 -18.79 12.59 1.39
N VAL A 271 -19.71 11.69 1.69
CA VAL A 271 -20.83 11.91 2.60
C VAL A 271 -21.07 10.67 3.44
N GLY A 272 -21.37 10.87 4.72
CA GLY A 272 -21.74 9.80 5.62
C GLY A 272 -22.92 10.20 6.49
N THR A 273 -23.78 9.25 6.79
CA THR A 273 -24.87 9.43 7.76
C THR A 273 -24.43 8.90 9.13
N PRO A 274 -25.00 9.41 10.23
CA PRO A 274 -24.90 8.74 11.52
C PRO A 274 -25.56 7.36 11.45
N LYS A 275 -25.46 6.59 12.51
CA LYS A 275 -26.25 5.37 12.69
C LYS A 275 -27.70 5.74 12.98
N LEU A 276 -28.46 5.98 11.92
CA LEU A 276 -29.90 6.18 12.03
C LEU A 276 -30.57 4.89 12.50
N LYS A 277 -31.84 4.97 12.93
CA LYS A 277 -32.56 3.84 13.51
C LYS A 277 -32.55 2.58 12.62
N PHE A 278 -32.68 2.76 11.31
CA PHE A 278 -32.81 1.65 10.37
C PHE A 278 -31.70 1.58 9.33
N ILE A 279 -30.93 2.65 9.11
CA ILE A 279 -29.94 2.73 8.04
C ILE A 279 -28.75 3.61 8.43
N SER A 280 -27.56 3.24 7.98
CA SER A 280 -26.43 4.16 7.81
C SER A 280 -25.86 4.01 6.41
N PHE A 281 -25.35 5.10 5.87
CA PHE A 281 -24.84 5.18 4.52
C PHE A 281 -23.51 5.93 4.50
N ASN A 282 -22.59 5.49 3.66
CA ASN A 282 -21.37 6.23 3.31
C ASN A 282 -21.17 6.15 1.79
N GLY A 283 -20.85 7.30 1.21
CA GLY A 283 -20.53 7.42 -0.20
C GLY A 283 -19.24 8.22 -0.40
N VAL A 284 -18.43 7.77 -1.35
CA VAL A 284 -17.23 8.47 -1.84
C VAL A 284 -17.29 8.46 -3.36
N TYR A 285 -17.13 9.64 -3.96
CA TYR A 285 -17.00 9.80 -5.40
C TYR A 285 -15.70 10.55 -5.69
N VAL A 286 -14.92 10.01 -6.62
CA VAL A 286 -13.72 10.65 -7.16
C VAL A 286 -13.90 10.83 -8.66
N HIS A 287 -13.55 12.01 -9.15
CA HIS A 287 -13.54 12.29 -10.57
C HIS A 287 -12.40 13.23 -10.93
N GLY A 288 -11.77 12.96 -12.07
CA GLY A 288 -10.73 13.83 -12.62
C GLY A 288 -9.73 13.09 -13.47
N GLY A 289 -8.54 13.66 -13.60
CA GLY A 289 -7.44 13.05 -14.30
C GLY A 289 -6.69 12.09 -13.39
N ASP A 290 -6.41 10.88 -13.87
CA ASP A 290 -5.70 9.85 -13.14
C ASP A 290 -4.67 9.14 -14.02
N GLU A 291 -3.79 8.36 -13.43
CA GLU A 291 -2.89 7.49 -14.17
C GLU A 291 -3.55 6.15 -14.48
N ASP A 292 -3.50 5.78 -15.75
CA ASP A 292 -3.78 4.40 -16.14
C ASP A 292 -2.51 3.56 -16.08
N PHE A 293 -2.47 2.63 -15.14
CA PHE A 293 -1.34 1.71 -14.96
C PHE A 293 -1.24 0.63 -16.03
N TYR A 294 -2.32 0.35 -16.78
CA TYR A 294 -2.26 -0.66 -17.83
C TYR A 294 -1.50 -0.16 -19.07
N GLU A 295 -1.70 1.10 -19.44
CA GLU A 295 -1.06 1.71 -20.62
C GLU A 295 0.04 2.70 -20.25
N TRP A 296 0.18 3.02 -18.96
CA TRP A 296 1.02 4.10 -18.44
C TRP A 296 0.78 5.41 -19.19
N SER A 297 -0.44 5.84 -19.20
CA SER A 297 -0.92 7.07 -19.81
C SER A 297 -1.87 7.82 -18.90
N GLY A 298 -2.20 9.06 -19.22
CA GLY A 298 -3.24 9.80 -18.53
C GLY A 298 -4.63 9.26 -18.88
N ALA A 299 -5.48 9.10 -17.89
CA ALA A 299 -6.87 8.71 -18.03
C ALA A 299 -7.80 9.67 -17.28
N THR A 300 -9.09 9.60 -17.55
CA THR A 300 -10.13 10.18 -16.70
C THR A 300 -10.69 9.05 -15.84
N LEU A 301 -10.71 9.25 -14.53
CA LEU A 301 -11.26 8.33 -13.54
C LEU A 301 -12.67 8.74 -13.15
N ASP A 302 -13.57 7.77 -13.11
CA ASP A 302 -14.80 7.79 -12.34
C ASP A 302 -14.73 6.67 -11.30
N TYR A 303 -14.57 7.03 -10.01
CA TYR A 303 -14.58 6.11 -8.90
C TYR A 303 -15.78 6.39 -8.01
N LEU A 304 -16.58 5.36 -7.73
CA LEU A 304 -17.72 5.44 -6.83
C LEU A 304 -17.69 4.28 -5.84
N SER A 305 -17.66 4.61 -4.55
CA SER A 305 -17.77 3.63 -3.47
C SER A 305 -18.97 3.97 -2.60
N LEU A 306 -19.94 3.06 -2.54
CA LEU A 306 -21.16 3.19 -1.72
C LEU A 306 -21.20 2.06 -0.70
N THR A 307 -21.58 2.38 0.52
CA THR A 307 -21.80 1.39 1.59
C THR A 307 -23.06 1.75 2.34
N ALA A 308 -23.94 0.77 2.52
CA ALA A 308 -25.15 0.90 3.32
C ALA A 308 -25.22 -0.23 4.36
N ASP A 309 -25.61 0.10 5.58
CA ASP A 309 -25.92 -0.84 6.65
C ASP A 309 -27.38 -0.62 7.05
N ILE A 310 -28.23 -1.59 6.76
CA ILE A 310 -29.69 -1.52 6.93
C ILE A 310 -30.08 -2.50 8.03
N ARG A 311 -30.85 -2.02 9.01
CA ARG A 311 -31.31 -2.79 10.19
C ARG A 311 -32.82 -2.71 10.30
N PRO A 312 -33.57 -3.51 9.52
CA PRO A 312 -35.02 -3.49 9.55
C PRO A 312 -35.60 -3.93 10.89
N SER A 313 -34.85 -4.78 11.62
CA SER A 313 -35.20 -5.24 12.96
C SER A 313 -33.94 -5.44 13.83
N GLN A 314 -34.12 -5.81 15.09
CA GLN A 314 -33.01 -6.17 15.98
C GLN A 314 -32.32 -7.48 15.54
N GLN A 315 -33.01 -8.32 14.79
CA GLN A 315 -32.52 -9.63 14.35
C GLN A 315 -31.93 -9.61 12.95
N LEU A 316 -32.39 -8.68 12.07
CA LEU A 316 -31.97 -8.63 10.67
C LEU A 316 -31.05 -7.43 10.41
N ARG A 317 -29.89 -7.72 9.86
CA ARG A 317 -28.94 -6.74 9.36
C ARG A 317 -28.57 -7.05 7.92
N ILE A 318 -28.61 -6.03 7.07
CA ILE A 318 -28.24 -6.11 5.65
C ILE A 318 -27.14 -5.10 5.39
N GLY A 319 -25.95 -5.58 5.02
CA GLY A 319 -24.85 -4.74 4.53
C GLY A 319 -24.80 -4.79 3.02
N ALA A 320 -24.78 -3.64 2.36
CA ALA A 320 -24.62 -3.53 0.91
C ALA A 320 -23.41 -2.65 0.59
N THR A 321 -22.57 -3.09 -0.32
CA THR A 321 -21.48 -2.28 -0.87
C THR A 321 -21.52 -2.30 -2.39
N TYR A 322 -21.14 -1.20 -3.01
CA TYR A 322 -20.98 -1.07 -4.44
C TYR A 322 -19.70 -0.33 -4.75
N LEU A 323 -18.84 -0.92 -5.56
CA LEU A 323 -17.63 -0.30 -6.07
C LEU A 323 -17.73 -0.19 -7.60
N LEU A 324 -17.48 1.00 -8.13
CA LEU A 324 -17.24 1.27 -9.53
C LEU A 324 -15.89 1.94 -9.70
N ILE A 325 -15.09 1.44 -10.63
CA ILE A 325 -13.87 2.08 -11.15
C ILE A 325 -14.00 2.08 -12.66
N ASP A 326 -13.87 3.22 -13.32
CA ASP A 326 -14.00 3.36 -14.77
C ASP A 326 -12.91 4.33 -15.26
N HIS A 327 -11.89 3.81 -15.95
CA HIS A 327 -10.87 4.64 -16.58
C HIS A 327 -11.15 4.80 -18.09
N LYS A 328 -11.08 6.03 -18.54
CA LYS A 328 -11.24 6.39 -19.97
C LYS A 328 -10.01 7.13 -20.43
N ARG A 329 -9.51 6.79 -21.60
CA ARG A 329 -8.39 7.47 -22.24
C ARG A 329 -8.71 8.96 -22.47
N VAL A 330 -7.76 9.81 -22.13
CA VAL A 330 -7.91 11.26 -22.36
C VAL A 330 -7.91 11.58 -23.87
N THR A 331 -7.26 10.76 -24.68
CA THR A 331 -7.06 11.01 -26.12
C THR A 331 -8.34 10.91 -26.95
N ASP A 332 -9.23 9.96 -26.65
CA ASP A 332 -10.44 9.70 -27.45
C ASP A 332 -11.68 9.31 -26.63
N GLY A 333 -11.57 9.31 -25.30
CA GLY A 333 -12.67 8.94 -24.40
C GLY A 333 -13.04 7.45 -24.39
N THR A 334 -12.29 6.60 -25.11
CA THR A 334 -12.52 5.15 -25.06
C THR A 334 -12.12 4.61 -23.71
N ARG A 335 -12.77 3.52 -23.28
CA ARG A 335 -12.49 2.90 -21.99
C ARG A 335 -11.19 2.12 -22.03
N VAL A 336 -10.43 2.21 -20.95
CA VAL A 336 -9.28 1.34 -20.70
C VAL A 336 -9.69 0.14 -19.87
N ASP A 337 -10.29 0.41 -18.71
CA ASP A 337 -10.79 -0.63 -17.83
C ASP A 337 -12.05 -0.18 -17.08
N ARG A 338 -12.81 -1.17 -16.59
CA ARG A 338 -13.93 -0.95 -15.69
C ARG A 338 -14.06 -2.10 -14.72
N VAL A 339 -14.19 -1.77 -13.43
CA VAL A 339 -14.51 -2.72 -12.37
C VAL A 339 -15.86 -2.36 -11.76
N ARG A 340 -16.71 -3.35 -11.56
CA ARG A 340 -17.99 -3.25 -10.84
C ARG A 340 -18.06 -4.38 -9.83
N ASP A 341 -18.30 -4.04 -8.59
CA ASP A 341 -18.26 -5.00 -7.49
C ASP A 341 -19.43 -4.72 -6.50
N PRO A 342 -20.66 -5.11 -6.83
CA PRO A 342 -21.76 -5.15 -5.86
C PRO A 342 -21.63 -6.35 -4.93
N ARG A 343 -21.76 -6.10 -3.62
CA ARG A 343 -21.75 -7.11 -2.58
C ARG A 343 -22.87 -6.87 -1.59
N VAL A 344 -23.58 -7.93 -1.24
CA VAL A 344 -24.65 -7.91 -0.23
C VAL A 344 -24.37 -8.97 0.83
N ARG A 345 -24.49 -8.57 2.08
CA ARG A 345 -24.39 -9.44 3.25
C ARG A 345 -25.67 -9.36 4.04
N VAL A 346 -26.30 -10.48 4.26
CA VAL A 346 -27.50 -10.61 5.09
C VAL A 346 -27.14 -11.42 6.34
N GLU A 347 -27.40 -10.86 7.50
CA GLU A 347 -27.18 -11.50 8.80
C GLU A 347 -28.54 -11.55 9.52
N TYR A 348 -28.95 -12.76 9.92
CA TYR A 348 -30.17 -12.98 10.67
C TYR A 348 -29.86 -13.72 11.97
N GLN A 349 -30.18 -13.11 13.10
CA GLN A 349 -29.99 -13.67 14.42
C GLN A 349 -31.22 -14.49 14.80
N LEU A 350 -31.12 -15.82 14.66
CA LEU A 350 -32.19 -16.77 15.01
C LEU A 350 -32.41 -16.84 16.51
N THR A 351 -31.30 -16.95 17.28
CA THR A 351 -31.30 -16.97 18.74
C THR A 351 -30.14 -16.13 19.27
N ARG A 352 -30.01 -15.98 20.60
CA ARG A 352 -28.87 -15.29 21.20
C ARG A 352 -27.51 -15.92 20.82
N SER A 353 -27.48 -17.21 20.50
CA SER A 353 -26.26 -17.97 20.21
C SER A 353 -26.15 -18.40 18.75
N VAL A 354 -27.17 -18.21 17.92
CA VAL A 354 -27.19 -18.69 16.54
C VAL A 354 -27.43 -17.52 15.59
N VAL A 355 -26.47 -17.29 14.70
CA VAL A 355 -26.53 -16.29 13.63
C VAL A 355 -26.36 -17.00 12.29
N VAL A 356 -27.24 -16.72 11.36
CA VAL A 356 -27.10 -17.14 9.96
C VAL A 356 -26.59 -15.94 9.17
N ARG A 357 -25.52 -16.14 8.40
CA ARG A 357 -24.93 -15.12 7.53
C ARG A 357 -24.88 -15.64 6.10
N VAL A 358 -25.35 -14.84 5.17
CA VAL A 358 -25.24 -15.09 3.73
C VAL A 358 -24.55 -13.89 3.10
N ILE A 359 -23.54 -14.15 2.29
CA ILE A 359 -22.81 -13.12 1.53
C ILE A 359 -22.91 -13.48 0.06
N GLY A 360 -23.40 -12.56 -0.75
CA GLY A 360 -23.34 -12.62 -2.21
C GLY A 360 -22.50 -11.48 -2.75
N GLU A 361 -21.57 -11.79 -3.64
CA GLU A 361 -20.70 -10.83 -4.31
C GLU A 361 -20.68 -11.14 -5.81
N TYR A 362 -20.81 -10.10 -6.63
CA TYR A 362 -20.63 -10.18 -8.06
C TYR A 362 -19.55 -9.20 -8.49
N ARG A 363 -18.45 -9.69 -9.03
CA ARG A 363 -17.37 -8.84 -9.55
C ARG A 363 -17.28 -9.00 -11.05
N ALA A 364 -17.39 -7.89 -11.78
CA ALA A 364 -17.11 -7.81 -13.19
C ALA A 364 -15.91 -6.87 -13.41
N SER A 365 -14.95 -7.33 -14.20
CA SER A 365 -13.77 -6.57 -14.57
C SER A 365 -13.55 -6.68 -16.07
N ASP A 366 -13.57 -5.55 -16.75
CA ASP A 366 -13.37 -5.44 -18.19
C ASP A 366 -12.11 -4.60 -18.42
N VAL A 367 -11.18 -5.09 -19.25
CA VAL A 367 -10.01 -4.34 -19.73
C VAL A 367 -10.03 -4.41 -21.24
N ASP A 368 -9.90 -3.27 -21.91
CA ASP A 368 -9.88 -3.18 -23.37
C ASP A 368 -8.53 -3.61 -23.96
N VAL A 369 -8.45 -3.65 -25.28
CA VAL A 369 -7.16 -3.83 -25.99
C VAL A 369 -6.23 -2.70 -25.60
N LEU A 370 -5.04 -3.06 -25.08
CA LEU A 370 -4.06 -2.08 -24.64
C LEU A 370 -3.25 -1.52 -25.80
N ARG A 371 -2.96 -0.22 -25.74
CA ARG A 371 -2.17 0.51 -26.73
C ARG A 371 -1.20 1.48 -26.06
N ASP A 372 -0.20 1.93 -26.76
CA ASP A 372 0.71 3.01 -26.33
C ASP A 372 0.00 4.36 -26.50
N ASP A 373 -1.02 4.60 -25.64
CA ASP A 373 -1.90 5.76 -25.70
C ASP A 373 -1.11 7.07 -25.50
N SER A 374 -1.62 8.15 -26.07
CA SER A 374 -0.99 9.50 -26.05
C SER A 374 0.42 9.61 -26.66
N ARG A 375 0.97 8.52 -27.24
CA ARG A 375 2.28 8.50 -27.92
C ARG A 375 2.19 7.99 -29.34
N THR A 376 2.34 6.66 -29.52
CA THR A 376 2.31 6.07 -30.87
C THR A 376 0.92 5.56 -31.26
N ASN A 377 0.04 5.37 -30.30
CA ASN A 377 -1.27 4.78 -30.44
C ASN A 377 -1.25 3.35 -31.06
N LEU A 378 -0.09 2.70 -31.04
CA LEU A 378 0.10 1.34 -31.54
C LEU A 378 -0.23 0.29 -30.46
N PRO A 379 -0.63 -0.92 -30.86
CA PRO A 379 -0.96 -1.98 -29.92
C PRO A 379 0.21 -2.34 -28.99
N LEU A 380 -0.08 -2.63 -27.73
CA LEU A 380 0.87 -3.18 -26.80
C LEU A 380 0.92 -4.71 -26.91
N LEU A 381 2.14 -5.23 -26.80
CA LEU A 381 2.42 -6.67 -26.67
C LEU A 381 2.77 -6.98 -25.24
N VAL A 382 2.25 -8.10 -24.74
CA VAL A 382 2.58 -8.71 -23.45
C VAL A 382 3.27 -10.04 -23.69
N LYS A 383 4.11 -10.46 -22.76
CA LYS A 383 4.77 -11.75 -22.82
C LYS A 383 3.80 -12.85 -22.38
N ASP A 384 3.48 -13.77 -23.27
CA ASP A 384 2.69 -14.95 -22.93
C ASP A 384 3.45 -15.82 -21.92
N PRO A 385 2.85 -16.15 -20.76
CA PRO A 385 3.54 -16.88 -19.71
C PRO A 385 3.84 -18.35 -20.04
N VAL A 386 3.15 -18.91 -21.02
CA VAL A 386 3.30 -20.32 -21.41
C VAL A 386 4.32 -20.47 -22.54
N SER A 387 4.12 -19.72 -23.63
CA SER A 387 5.00 -19.81 -24.82
C SER A 387 6.25 -18.93 -24.71
N GLY A 388 6.24 -17.92 -23.82
CA GLY A 388 7.31 -16.92 -23.72
C GLY A 388 7.35 -15.94 -24.88
N THR A 389 6.44 -16.04 -25.86
CA THR A 389 6.35 -15.14 -27.02
C THR A 389 5.61 -13.85 -26.71
N TRP A 390 5.86 -12.82 -27.52
CA TRP A 390 5.14 -11.55 -27.41
C TRP A 390 3.85 -11.62 -28.21
N VAL A 391 2.70 -11.41 -27.53
CA VAL A 391 1.36 -11.42 -28.12
C VAL A 391 0.64 -10.12 -27.83
N ARG A 392 -0.32 -9.72 -28.65
CA ARG A 392 -1.13 -8.53 -28.40
C ARG A 392 -1.85 -8.63 -27.04
N ALA A 393 -1.82 -7.54 -26.28
CA ALA A 393 -2.61 -7.40 -25.07
C ALA A 393 -4.09 -7.28 -25.46
N ALA A 394 -4.74 -8.43 -25.66
CA ALA A 394 -6.13 -8.49 -26.07
C ALA A 394 -7.07 -7.99 -24.98
N ALA A 395 -8.25 -7.54 -25.39
CA ALA A 395 -9.35 -7.25 -24.47
C ALA A 395 -9.66 -8.49 -23.63
N ARG A 396 -9.95 -8.27 -22.35
CA ARG A 396 -10.29 -9.33 -21.42
C ARG A 396 -11.46 -8.88 -20.54
N SER A 397 -12.40 -9.77 -20.40
CA SER A 397 -13.55 -9.59 -19.52
C SER A 397 -13.63 -10.78 -18.59
N GLY A 398 -13.75 -10.50 -17.31
CA GLY A 398 -13.91 -11.50 -16.27
C GLY A 398 -15.09 -11.16 -15.37
N ASN A 399 -15.93 -12.13 -15.09
CA ASN A 399 -16.94 -12.01 -14.07
C ASN A 399 -16.88 -13.20 -13.11
N GLY A 400 -17.18 -12.95 -11.86
CA GLY A 400 -17.22 -13.96 -10.83
C GLY A 400 -18.38 -13.71 -9.89
N VAL A 401 -19.04 -14.78 -9.50
CA VAL A 401 -20.05 -14.78 -8.43
C VAL A 401 -19.49 -15.60 -7.28
N SER A 402 -19.47 -15.04 -6.09
CA SER A 402 -19.16 -15.78 -4.88
C SER A 402 -20.33 -15.74 -3.92
N ALA A 403 -20.62 -16.86 -3.30
CA ALA A 403 -21.59 -16.95 -2.22
C ALA A 403 -20.97 -17.72 -1.05
N ASN A 404 -21.03 -17.14 0.16
CA ASN A 404 -20.57 -17.75 1.39
C ASN A 404 -21.73 -17.79 2.40
N PHE A 405 -21.85 -18.89 3.12
CA PHE A 405 -22.89 -19.13 4.11
C PHE A 405 -22.30 -19.23 5.51
#